data_47049f03248833aef05debfb7afba5f9
#
_entry.id   47049f03248833aef05debfb7afba5f9
#
_cell.length_a   1.000
_cell.length_b   1.000
_cell.length_c   1.000
_cell.angle_alpha   90.00
_cell.angle_beta   90.00
_cell.angle_gamma   90.00
#
_symmetry.space_group_name_H-M   'P 1'
#
loop_
_entity.id
_entity.type
_entity.pdbx_description
1 polymer ?
#
loop_
_entity_poly.entity_id
_entity_poly.type
_entity_poly.pdbx_seq_one_letter_code
_entity_poly.pdbx_strand_id
1 'polypeptide(L)'
;WLAWVFFALTTGTARVWVTGVLNGLSLLIILYLVRKDENSAYKVGWIALIGLLPLLGGALYLAFGNKRPSRRLRSKMQAVEQAHRADRAQQPGQTAGLCDENRGVSRYLTQYGCYPAWKNTTARYFSCGEAMYPALLADLEKAEKSIFLEFFIVSQGKMWQGVEDVLRRKAAQGVDVRLIYDDFGSLLGLPKDFVVRMERAHIRCIPFNPVVPLLSLVM
;
A
#
# COMPACT_ATOMS: atom_id res chain seq x y z
N TRP A 1 -3.78 5.18 -34.53
CA TRP A 1 -3.10 4.14 -35.31
C TRP A 1 -3.85 2.82 -35.20
N LEU A 2 -4.11 2.29 -34.01
CA LEU A 2 -4.88 1.03 -33.82
C LEU A 2 -6.29 1.10 -34.41
N ALA A 3 -7.00 2.21 -34.25
CA ALA A 3 -8.32 2.41 -34.86
C ALA A 3 -8.26 2.46 -36.39
N TRP A 4 -7.20 3.03 -36.95
CA TRP A 4 -6.98 3.08 -38.40
C TRP A 4 -6.60 1.71 -38.96
N VAL A 5 -5.75 0.96 -38.27
CA VAL A 5 -5.41 -0.44 -38.61
C VAL A 5 -6.66 -1.33 -38.54
N PHE A 6 -7.47 -1.18 -37.49
CA PHE A 6 -8.75 -1.89 -37.37
C PHE A 6 -9.70 -1.53 -38.51
N PHE A 7 -9.78 -0.25 -38.86
CA PHE A 7 -10.61 0.22 -39.97
C PHE A 7 -10.11 -0.26 -41.35
N ALA A 8 -8.78 -0.32 -41.54
CA ALA A 8 -8.17 -0.77 -42.81
C ALA A 8 -8.20 -2.29 -43.00
N LEU A 9 -8.19 -3.07 -41.91
CA LEU A 9 -8.21 -4.54 -41.98
C LEU A 9 -9.60 -5.15 -42.08
N THR A 10 -10.67 -4.36 -41.84
CA THR A 10 -12.03 -4.87 -41.83
C THR A 10 -12.88 -4.19 -42.91
N THR A 11 -13.08 -4.86 -44.05
CA THR A 11 -14.04 -4.45 -45.11
C THR A 11 -15.37 -5.17 -44.97
N GLY A 12 -16.49 -4.44 -45.09
CA GLY A 12 -17.83 -4.99 -45.22
C GLY A 12 -18.31 -5.87 -44.05
N THR A 13 -18.70 -7.09 -44.36
CA THR A 13 -19.30 -8.05 -43.42
C THR A 13 -18.36 -8.45 -42.27
N ALA A 14 -17.05 -8.55 -42.50
CA ALA A 14 -16.07 -8.88 -41.47
C ALA A 14 -16.05 -7.84 -40.33
N ARG A 15 -16.20 -6.57 -40.64
CA ARG A 15 -16.26 -5.49 -39.65
C ARG A 15 -17.44 -5.65 -38.70
N VAL A 16 -18.62 -5.99 -39.24
CA VAL A 16 -19.84 -6.19 -38.42
C VAL A 16 -19.65 -7.33 -37.44
N TRP A 17 -19.10 -8.46 -37.91
CA TRP A 17 -18.83 -9.60 -37.02
C TRP A 17 -17.80 -9.31 -35.94
N VAL A 18 -16.69 -8.67 -36.29
CA VAL A 18 -15.65 -8.30 -35.32
C VAL A 18 -16.21 -7.33 -34.28
N THR A 19 -16.93 -6.30 -34.70
CA THR A 19 -17.56 -5.35 -33.77
C THR A 19 -18.61 -6.03 -32.88
N GLY A 20 -19.42 -6.94 -33.44
CA GLY A 20 -20.39 -7.72 -32.68
C GLY A 20 -19.75 -8.59 -31.59
N VAL A 21 -18.67 -9.31 -31.93
CA VAL A 21 -17.93 -10.13 -30.99
C VAL A 21 -17.30 -9.27 -29.89
N LEU A 22 -16.67 -8.14 -30.21
CA LEU A 22 -16.07 -7.24 -29.23
C LEU A 22 -17.11 -6.62 -28.28
N ASN A 23 -18.25 -6.21 -28.79
CA ASN A 23 -19.36 -5.71 -27.97
C ASN A 23 -19.93 -6.80 -27.07
N GLY A 24 -20.09 -8.02 -27.59
CA GLY A 24 -20.51 -9.18 -26.82
C GLY A 24 -19.55 -9.49 -25.68
N LEU A 25 -18.22 -9.47 -25.95
CA LEU A 25 -17.20 -9.69 -24.94
C LEU A 25 -17.22 -8.58 -23.87
N SER A 26 -17.38 -7.33 -24.28
CA SER A 26 -17.49 -6.18 -23.36
C SER A 26 -18.73 -6.29 -22.47
N LEU A 27 -19.86 -6.73 -23.03
CA LEU A 27 -21.06 -7.01 -22.24
C LEU A 27 -20.83 -8.11 -21.21
N LEU A 28 -20.12 -9.18 -21.58
CA LEU A 28 -19.79 -10.25 -20.65
C LEU A 28 -18.88 -9.75 -19.51
N ILE A 29 -17.90 -8.88 -19.80
CA ILE A 29 -17.05 -8.25 -18.79
C ILE A 29 -17.90 -7.37 -17.86
N ILE A 30 -18.84 -6.59 -18.39
CA ILE A 30 -19.75 -5.76 -17.57
C ILE A 30 -20.61 -6.64 -16.66
N LEU A 31 -21.21 -7.71 -17.19
CA LEU A 31 -22.01 -8.64 -16.39
C LEU A 31 -21.19 -9.32 -15.30
N TYR A 32 -19.96 -9.68 -15.59
CA TYR A 32 -19.01 -10.20 -14.60
C TYR A 32 -18.72 -9.16 -13.50
N LEU A 33 -18.47 -7.90 -13.89
CA LEU A 33 -18.23 -6.79 -12.95
C LEU A 33 -19.42 -6.54 -12.01
N VAL A 34 -20.64 -6.55 -12.55
CA VAL A 34 -21.86 -6.37 -11.75
C VAL A 34 -21.96 -7.45 -10.68
N ARG A 35 -21.66 -8.70 -11.01
CA ARG A 35 -21.74 -9.85 -10.08
C ARG A 35 -20.59 -9.93 -9.09
N LYS A 36 -19.46 -9.29 -9.38
CA LYS A 36 -18.28 -9.34 -8.53
C LYS A 36 -18.52 -8.58 -7.23
N ASP A 37 -18.13 -9.15 -6.10
CA ASP A 37 -18.20 -8.48 -4.79
C ASP A 37 -17.03 -7.50 -4.64
N GLU A 38 -17.27 -6.26 -5.06
CA GLU A 38 -16.31 -5.14 -5.00
C GLU A 38 -17.05 -3.82 -4.75
N ASN A 39 -16.28 -2.79 -4.37
CA ASN A 39 -16.83 -1.45 -4.13
C ASN A 39 -17.59 -0.94 -5.36
N SER A 40 -18.85 -0.51 -5.16
CA SER A 40 -19.75 -0.07 -6.22
C SER A 40 -19.20 1.12 -7.01
N ALA A 41 -18.56 2.09 -6.35
CA ALA A 41 -17.96 3.25 -7.02
C ALA A 41 -16.87 2.84 -8.02
N TYR A 42 -16.07 1.83 -7.67
CA TYR A 42 -15.05 1.28 -8.55
C TYR A 42 -15.67 0.54 -9.75
N LYS A 43 -16.73 -0.24 -9.53
CA LYS A 43 -17.43 -0.94 -10.59
C LYS A 43 -18.06 0.02 -11.60
N VAL A 44 -18.71 1.08 -11.10
CA VAL A 44 -19.35 2.10 -11.97
C VAL A 44 -18.33 2.75 -12.89
N GLY A 45 -17.15 3.13 -12.40
CA GLY A 45 -16.09 3.72 -13.22
C GLY A 45 -15.65 2.80 -14.37
N TRP A 46 -15.44 1.50 -14.09
CA TRP A 46 -15.08 0.54 -15.13
C TRP A 46 -16.22 0.25 -16.11
N ILE A 47 -17.45 0.11 -15.63
CA ILE A 47 -18.62 -0.12 -16.48
C ILE A 47 -18.80 1.05 -17.45
N ALA A 48 -18.67 2.29 -16.94
CA ALA A 48 -18.76 3.49 -17.79
C ALA A 48 -17.64 3.51 -18.86
N LEU A 49 -16.39 3.20 -18.46
CA LEU A 49 -15.27 3.16 -19.39
C LEU A 49 -15.43 2.07 -20.47
N ILE A 50 -15.86 0.87 -20.09
CA ILE A 50 -16.09 -0.25 -21.01
C ILE A 50 -17.30 0.06 -21.92
N GLY A 51 -18.35 0.68 -21.39
CA GLY A 51 -19.52 1.07 -22.17
C GLY A 51 -19.22 2.14 -23.20
N LEU A 52 -18.36 3.11 -22.86
CA LEU A 52 -17.94 4.19 -23.76
C LEU A 52 -16.91 3.73 -24.81
N LEU A 53 -15.96 2.92 -24.41
CA LEU A 53 -14.84 2.42 -25.21
C LEU A 53 -14.69 0.89 -25.07
N PRO A 54 -15.54 0.09 -25.74
CA PRO A 54 -15.61 -1.35 -25.49
C PRO A 54 -14.29 -2.09 -25.59
N LEU A 55 -13.53 -1.86 -26.67
CA LEU A 55 -12.26 -2.52 -26.90
C LEU A 55 -11.19 -2.05 -25.91
N LEU A 56 -11.02 -0.73 -25.79
CA LEU A 56 -9.99 -0.14 -24.95
C LEU A 56 -10.32 -0.32 -23.46
N GLY A 57 -11.56 -0.05 -23.06
CA GLY A 57 -12.01 -0.20 -21.68
C GLY A 57 -11.95 -1.65 -21.20
N GLY A 58 -12.35 -2.61 -22.05
CA GLY A 58 -12.22 -4.03 -21.78
C GLY A 58 -10.77 -4.47 -21.62
N ALA A 59 -9.88 -4.06 -22.52
CA ALA A 59 -8.45 -4.36 -22.44
C ALA A 59 -7.80 -3.75 -21.19
N LEU A 60 -8.10 -2.50 -20.88
CA LEU A 60 -7.62 -1.82 -19.68
C LEU A 60 -8.14 -2.49 -18.40
N TYR A 61 -9.40 -2.92 -18.39
CA TYR A 61 -9.94 -3.65 -17.25
C TYR A 61 -9.24 -5.01 -17.05
N LEU A 62 -8.98 -5.75 -18.10
CA LEU A 62 -8.25 -7.01 -18.00
C LEU A 62 -6.81 -6.81 -17.51
N ALA A 63 -6.15 -5.74 -17.92
CA ALA A 63 -4.79 -5.41 -17.52
C ALA A 63 -4.72 -4.85 -16.08
N PHE A 64 -5.62 -3.95 -15.70
CA PHE A 64 -5.52 -3.14 -14.47
C PHE A 64 -6.70 -3.30 -13.50
N GLY A 65 -7.79 -3.92 -13.93
CA GLY A 65 -9.01 -4.05 -13.13
C GLY A 65 -8.92 -5.05 -11.98
N ASN A 66 -7.87 -5.85 -11.91
CA ASN A 66 -7.72 -6.83 -10.85
C ASN A 66 -6.85 -6.27 -9.71
N LYS A 67 -7.49 -5.87 -8.61
CA LYS A 67 -6.83 -5.33 -7.42
C LYS A 67 -6.19 -6.41 -6.52
N ARG A 68 -6.32 -7.69 -6.85
CA ARG A 68 -5.75 -8.74 -6.02
C ARG A 68 -4.24 -8.75 -6.17
N PRO A 69 -3.48 -8.79 -5.07
CA PRO A 69 -2.04 -8.92 -5.14
C PRO A 69 -1.66 -10.20 -5.90
N SER A 70 -0.54 -10.17 -6.60
CA SER A 70 -0.03 -11.32 -7.34
C SER A 70 0.05 -12.56 -6.42
N ARG A 71 -0.09 -13.75 -6.99
CA ARG A 71 0.00 -15.02 -6.22
C ARG A 71 1.30 -15.10 -5.43
N ARG A 72 2.40 -14.61 -6.00
CA ARG A 72 3.72 -14.57 -5.36
C ARG A 72 3.76 -13.64 -4.15
N LEU A 73 3.19 -12.44 -4.27
CA LEU A 73 3.12 -11.49 -3.16
C LEU A 73 2.21 -12.00 -2.04
N ARG A 74 1.05 -12.55 -2.39
CA ARG A 74 0.14 -13.17 -1.42
C ARG A 74 0.81 -14.31 -0.66
N SER A 75 1.51 -15.20 -1.35
CA SER A 75 2.24 -16.32 -0.72
C SER A 75 3.31 -15.81 0.25
N LYS A 76 4.07 -14.77 -0.12
CA LYS A 76 5.05 -14.14 0.77
C LYS A 76 4.37 -13.51 1.99
N MET A 77 3.30 -12.76 1.80
CA MET A 77 2.54 -12.16 2.91
C MET A 77 1.99 -13.22 3.86
N GLN A 78 1.40 -14.29 3.32
CA GLN A 78 0.90 -15.42 4.12
C GLN A 78 2.02 -16.11 4.90
N ALA A 79 3.19 -16.33 4.29
CA ALA A 79 4.34 -16.91 4.98
C ALA A 79 4.83 -16.05 6.15
N VAL A 80 4.94 -14.73 5.95
CA VAL A 80 5.30 -13.78 7.03
C VAL A 80 4.23 -13.76 8.12
N GLU A 81 2.96 -13.73 7.74
CA GLU A 81 1.85 -13.74 8.71
C GLU A 81 1.83 -15.02 9.53
N GLN A 82 2.03 -16.19 8.91
CA GLN A 82 2.12 -17.47 9.60
C GLN A 82 3.31 -17.54 10.55
N ALA A 83 4.49 -17.05 10.14
CA ALA A 83 5.69 -17.02 10.98
C ALA A 83 5.48 -16.20 12.26
N HIS A 84 4.78 -15.07 12.17
CA HIS A 84 4.52 -14.19 13.33
C HIS A 84 3.23 -14.48 14.08
N ARG A 85 2.40 -15.38 13.58
CA ARG A 85 1.13 -15.73 14.23
C ARG A 85 1.32 -16.38 15.60
N ALA A 86 2.35 -17.23 15.72
CA ALA A 86 2.68 -17.88 16.99
C ALA A 86 3.13 -16.86 18.04
N ASP A 87 3.96 -15.89 17.68
CA ASP A 87 4.42 -14.85 18.59
C ASP A 87 3.28 -13.97 19.10
N ARG A 88 2.30 -13.68 18.23
CA ARG A 88 1.11 -12.90 18.59
C ARG A 88 0.12 -13.68 19.45
N ALA A 89 -0.02 -14.97 19.23
CA ALA A 89 -0.94 -15.82 19.96
C ALA A 89 -0.49 -16.20 21.38
N GLN A 90 0.79 -16.07 21.69
CA GLN A 90 1.38 -16.47 22.99
C GLN A 90 1.00 -15.55 24.15
N GLN A 91 0.43 -14.38 23.90
CA GLN A 91 0.05 -13.47 24.98
C GLN A 91 -1.48 -13.36 25.05
N PRO A 92 -2.09 -13.84 26.15
CA PRO A 92 -3.53 -13.71 26.33
C PRO A 92 -3.91 -12.23 26.37
N GLY A 93 -4.78 -11.84 25.46
CA GLY A 93 -5.31 -10.47 25.41
C GLY A 93 -5.98 -10.11 26.75
N GLN A 94 -5.57 -9.00 27.33
CA GLN A 94 -6.11 -8.52 28.58
C GLN A 94 -7.37 -7.69 28.28
N THR A 95 -8.53 -8.34 28.25
CA THR A 95 -9.82 -7.68 28.04
C THR A 95 -10.45 -7.12 29.33
N ALA A 96 -9.89 -7.43 30.50
CA ALA A 96 -10.36 -6.89 31.76
C ALA A 96 -10.18 -5.35 31.80
N GLY A 97 -11.27 -4.61 32.07
CA GLY A 97 -11.28 -3.15 32.09
C GLY A 97 -11.68 -2.46 30.80
N LEU A 98 -12.00 -3.21 29.73
CA LEU A 98 -12.65 -2.66 28.54
C LEU A 98 -14.14 -2.41 28.82
N CYS A 99 -14.67 -1.29 28.33
CA CYS A 99 -16.13 -1.08 28.34
C CYS A 99 -16.83 -2.13 27.47
N ASP A 100 -18.10 -2.37 27.73
CA ASP A 100 -18.86 -3.44 27.06
C ASP A 100 -18.90 -3.28 25.55
N GLU A 101 -18.98 -2.06 25.05
CA GLU A 101 -18.94 -1.73 23.63
C GLU A 101 -17.65 -2.20 22.95
N ASN A 102 -16.52 -2.05 23.61
CA ASN A 102 -15.22 -2.41 23.07
C ASN A 102 -14.87 -3.90 23.23
N ARG A 103 -15.57 -4.64 24.10
CA ARG A 103 -15.33 -6.09 24.28
C ARG A 103 -15.61 -6.90 23.02
N GLY A 104 -16.69 -6.55 22.28
CA GLY A 104 -17.01 -7.19 21.02
C GLY A 104 -15.91 -6.97 19.95
N VAL A 105 -15.44 -5.74 19.81
CA VAL A 105 -14.35 -5.37 18.90
C VAL A 105 -13.05 -6.08 19.29
N SER A 106 -12.69 -6.04 20.58
CA SER A 106 -11.49 -6.72 21.08
C SER A 106 -11.53 -8.23 20.85
N ARG A 107 -12.69 -8.87 21.06
CA ARG A 107 -12.88 -10.30 20.78
C ARG A 107 -12.68 -10.61 19.31
N TYR A 108 -13.28 -9.82 18.42
CA TYR A 108 -13.14 -9.98 16.99
C TYR A 108 -11.67 -9.83 16.54
N LEU A 109 -11.00 -8.78 16.96
CA LEU A 109 -9.59 -8.55 16.64
C LEU A 109 -8.68 -9.66 17.15
N THR A 110 -8.94 -10.17 18.35
CA THR A 110 -8.16 -11.28 18.93
C THR A 110 -8.41 -12.60 18.21
N GLN A 111 -9.67 -12.94 17.94
CA GLN A 111 -10.03 -14.24 17.37
C GLN A 111 -9.71 -14.35 15.87
N TYR A 112 -9.99 -13.30 15.10
CA TYR A 112 -9.84 -13.31 13.65
C TYR A 112 -8.57 -12.62 13.16
N GLY A 113 -8.17 -11.54 13.81
CA GLY A 113 -6.97 -10.79 13.46
C GLY A 113 -5.70 -11.31 14.13
N CYS A 114 -5.82 -12.10 15.21
CA CYS A 114 -4.71 -12.49 16.08
C CYS A 114 -3.96 -11.26 16.66
N TYR A 115 -4.71 -10.18 16.94
CA TYR A 115 -4.21 -8.96 17.58
C TYR A 115 -4.86 -8.81 18.97
N PRO A 116 -4.20 -9.28 20.04
CA PRO A 116 -4.75 -9.15 21.39
C PRO A 116 -4.71 -7.69 21.87
N ALA A 117 -5.66 -7.34 22.74
CA ALA A 117 -5.63 -6.05 23.42
C ALA A 117 -4.51 -6.01 24.46
N TRP A 118 -3.80 -4.91 24.53
CA TRP A 118 -2.69 -4.71 25.46
C TRP A 118 -3.06 -3.70 26.53
N LYS A 119 -2.57 -3.95 27.76
CA LYS A 119 -2.57 -2.96 28.85
C LYS A 119 -1.17 -2.29 28.92
N ASN A 120 -1.03 -1.32 29.81
CA ASN A 120 0.21 -0.57 30.01
C ASN A 120 0.63 0.23 28.77
N THR A 121 -0.35 0.69 28.00
CA THR A 121 -0.14 1.56 26.85
C THR A 121 -0.56 2.96 27.23
N THR A 122 0.33 3.93 27.04
CA THR A 122 0.03 5.36 27.16
C THR A 122 -0.16 5.94 25.76
N ALA A 123 -1.10 6.88 25.63
CA ALA A 123 -1.35 7.57 24.37
C ALA A 123 -1.29 9.07 24.59
N ARG A 124 -0.68 9.80 23.66
CA ARG A 124 -0.65 11.26 23.62
C ARG A 124 -1.23 11.73 22.30
N TYR A 125 -2.23 12.57 22.37
CA TYR A 125 -2.84 13.20 21.19
C TYR A 125 -2.14 14.51 20.87
N PHE A 126 -1.96 14.79 19.58
CA PHE A 126 -1.48 16.05 19.05
C PHE A 126 -2.49 16.58 18.05
N SER A 127 -2.83 17.86 18.13
CA SER A 127 -3.83 18.49 17.26
C SER A 127 -3.35 18.66 15.81
N CYS A 128 -2.04 18.71 15.58
CA CYS A 128 -1.43 18.88 14.26
C CYS A 128 0.01 18.35 14.25
N GLY A 129 0.58 18.23 13.05
CA GLY A 129 1.95 17.75 12.85
C GLY A 129 3.01 18.65 13.49
N GLU A 130 2.79 19.95 13.48
CA GLU A 130 3.68 20.94 14.10
C GLU A 130 3.77 20.78 15.61
N ALA A 131 2.67 20.40 16.26
CA ALA A 131 2.66 20.09 17.68
C ALA A 131 3.32 18.76 18.03
N MET A 132 3.21 17.76 17.12
CA MET A 132 3.83 16.44 17.25
C MET A 132 5.35 16.49 17.01
N TYR A 133 5.81 17.30 16.08
CA TYR A 133 7.18 17.28 15.59
C TYR A 133 8.26 17.49 16.68
N PRO A 134 8.16 18.49 17.59
CA PRO A 134 9.15 18.64 18.67
C PRO A 134 9.17 17.44 19.60
N ALA A 135 8.02 16.82 19.87
CA ALA A 135 7.95 15.64 20.72
C ALA A 135 8.61 14.43 20.03
N LEU A 136 8.38 14.25 18.72
CA LEU A 136 9.05 13.22 17.93
C LEU A 136 10.58 13.38 17.99
N LEU A 137 11.12 14.57 17.75
CA LEU A 137 12.55 14.81 17.82
C LEU A 137 13.11 14.52 19.22
N ALA A 138 12.41 14.95 20.27
CA ALA A 138 12.82 14.70 21.65
C ALA A 138 12.84 13.21 22.00
N ASP A 139 11.92 12.42 21.47
CA ASP A 139 11.89 10.98 21.69
C ASP A 139 12.96 10.24 20.87
N LEU A 140 13.22 10.67 19.63
CA LEU A 140 14.34 10.16 18.83
C LEU A 140 15.70 10.42 19.52
N GLU A 141 15.89 11.59 20.12
CA GLU A 141 17.12 11.92 20.87
C GLU A 141 17.34 11.05 22.12
N LYS A 142 16.28 10.54 22.74
CA LYS A 142 16.38 9.63 23.89
C LYS A 142 16.74 8.20 23.52
N ALA A 143 16.67 7.84 22.24
CA ALA A 143 16.92 6.47 21.83
C ALA A 143 18.39 6.06 22.08
N GLU A 144 18.57 4.93 22.75
CA GLU A 144 19.90 4.39 23.13
C GLU A 144 20.24 3.10 22.36
N LYS A 145 19.23 2.31 21.95
CA LYS A 145 19.43 0.99 21.33
C LYS A 145 19.01 0.93 19.89
N SER A 146 17.79 1.39 19.59
CA SER A 146 17.22 1.27 18.24
C SER A 146 16.21 2.36 17.94
N ILE A 147 16.14 2.74 16.66
CA ILE A 147 15.12 3.61 16.08
C ILE A 147 14.58 2.90 14.85
N PHE A 148 13.28 2.57 14.84
CA PHE A 148 12.60 1.99 13.70
C PHE A 148 11.50 2.94 13.23
N LEU A 149 11.61 3.42 12.00
CA LEU A 149 10.66 4.34 11.41
C LEU A 149 10.04 3.72 10.16
N GLU A 150 8.75 3.89 10.05
CA GLU A 150 7.96 3.52 8.87
C GLU A 150 7.10 4.70 8.45
N PHE A 151 7.26 5.13 7.19
CA PHE A 151 6.49 6.23 6.62
C PHE A 151 5.87 5.85 5.28
N PHE A 152 4.63 6.24 5.07
CA PHE A 152 4.01 6.14 3.76
C PHE A 152 4.59 7.16 2.79
N ILE A 153 4.78 8.40 3.24
CA ILE A 153 5.35 9.48 2.43
C ILE A 153 6.50 10.13 3.18
N VAL A 154 7.66 10.15 2.54
CA VAL A 154 8.81 10.98 2.94
C VAL A 154 9.06 11.98 1.83
N SER A 155 9.19 13.25 2.18
CA SER A 155 9.57 14.30 1.23
C SER A 155 10.60 15.23 1.84
N GLN A 156 11.46 15.78 0.97
CA GLN A 156 12.45 16.78 1.38
C GLN A 156 11.74 18.02 1.92
N GLY A 157 12.18 18.47 3.10
CA GLY A 157 11.61 19.64 3.76
C GLY A 157 12.18 19.81 5.16
N LYS A 158 11.85 20.94 5.81
CA LYS A 158 12.39 21.29 7.13
C LYS A 158 12.14 20.22 8.20
N MET A 159 10.94 19.63 8.19
CA MET A 159 10.59 18.58 9.18
C MET A 159 11.43 17.33 8.96
N TRP A 160 11.51 16.84 7.72
CA TRP A 160 12.33 15.68 7.41
C TRP A 160 13.80 15.92 7.69
N GLN A 161 14.33 17.08 7.33
CA GLN A 161 15.73 17.43 7.57
C GLN A 161 16.08 17.33 9.06
N GLY A 162 15.24 17.87 9.95
CA GLY A 162 15.48 17.74 11.40
C GLY A 162 15.41 16.30 11.89
N VAL A 163 14.49 15.47 11.37
CA VAL A 163 14.49 14.03 11.66
C VAL A 163 15.77 13.36 11.15
N GLU A 164 16.14 13.59 9.88
CA GLU A 164 17.35 13.00 9.28
C GLU A 164 18.60 13.36 10.06
N ASP A 165 18.73 14.60 10.53
CA ASP A 165 19.88 15.06 11.34
C ASP A 165 19.98 14.29 12.65
N VAL A 166 18.87 14.04 13.33
CA VAL A 166 18.85 13.20 14.54
C VAL A 166 19.22 11.76 14.22
N LEU A 167 18.64 11.18 13.16
CA LEU A 167 18.92 9.80 12.78
C LEU A 167 20.41 9.59 12.46
N ARG A 168 21.04 10.54 11.75
CA ARG A 168 22.48 10.51 11.45
C ARG A 168 23.34 10.55 12.72
N ARG A 169 23.02 11.44 13.65
CA ARG A 169 23.74 11.51 14.93
C ARG A 169 23.61 10.21 15.72
N LYS A 170 22.39 9.66 15.80
CA LYS A 170 22.13 8.42 16.53
C LYS A 170 22.82 7.21 15.89
N ALA A 171 22.80 7.11 14.58
CA ALA A 171 23.52 6.08 13.84
C ALA A 171 25.05 6.17 14.08
N ALA A 172 25.61 7.38 14.07
CA ALA A 172 27.02 7.61 14.39
C ALA A 172 27.38 7.23 15.87
N GLN A 173 26.41 7.25 16.78
CA GLN A 173 26.56 6.80 18.16
C GLN A 173 26.37 5.27 18.33
N GLY A 174 26.13 4.54 17.24
CA GLY A 174 25.95 3.08 17.27
C GLY A 174 24.51 2.60 17.53
N VAL A 175 23.53 3.49 17.52
CA VAL A 175 22.11 3.12 17.60
C VAL A 175 21.70 2.41 16.29
N ASP A 176 20.99 1.29 16.37
CA ASP A 176 20.45 0.58 15.20
C ASP A 176 19.28 1.37 14.59
N VAL A 177 19.56 2.13 13.54
CA VAL A 177 18.55 2.99 12.86
C VAL A 177 18.07 2.30 11.61
N ARG A 178 16.73 2.10 11.52
CA ARG A 178 16.07 1.50 10.36
C ARG A 178 14.92 2.38 9.89
N LEU A 179 14.88 2.60 8.57
CA LEU A 179 13.85 3.38 7.90
C LEU A 179 13.21 2.53 6.80
N ILE A 180 11.89 2.44 6.84
CA ILE A 180 11.08 1.91 5.73
C ILE A 180 10.19 3.02 5.24
N TYR A 181 10.10 3.21 3.92
CA TYR A 181 9.19 4.16 3.31
C TYR A 181 8.55 3.56 2.05
N ASP A 182 7.34 4.01 1.71
CA ASP A 182 6.69 3.59 0.46
C ASP A 182 7.30 4.37 -0.72
N ASP A 183 7.81 3.61 -1.70
CA ASP A 183 8.52 4.18 -2.85
C ASP A 183 7.59 4.96 -3.77
N PHE A 184 6.37 4.48 -3.97
CA PHE A 184 5.36 5.19 -4.78
C PHE A 184 4.89 6.47 -4.08
N GLY A 185 4.60 6.41 -2.78
CA GLY A 185 4.20 7.58 -2.00
C GLY A 185 5.27 8.66 -1.94
N SER A 186 6.54 8.27 -1.98
CA SER A 186 7.69 9.19 -1.85
C SER A 186 8.35 9.56 -3.19
N LEU A 187 7.84 9.05 -4.33
CA LEU A 187 8.46 9.13 -5.66
C LEU A 187 8.82 10.57 -6.10
N LEU A 188 7.94 11.53 -5.79
CA LEU A 188 8.16 12.94 -6.14
C LEU A 188 8.85 13.74 -5.03
N GLY A 189 8.95 13.18 -3.83
CA GLY A 189 9.46 13.86 -2.65
C GLY A 189 10.93 13.58 -2.33
N LEU A 190 11.49 12.49 -2.87
CA LEU A 190 12.83 12.03 -2.56
C LEU A 190 13.76 12.05 -3.78
N PRO A 191 15.05 12.35 -3.60
CA PRO A 191 16.05 12.22 -4.65
C PRO A 191 16.37 10.74 -4.90
N LYS A 192 16.79 10.41 -6.12
CA LYS A 192 17.11 9.03 -6.54
C LYS A 192 18.22 8.35 -5.72
N ASP A 193 19.11 9.12 -5.15
CA ASP A 193 20.22 8.65 -4.30
C ASP A 193 19.87 8.56 -2.80
N PHE A 194 18.60 8.75 -2.44
CA PHE A 194 18.17 8.81 -1.04
C PHE A 194 18.59 7.58 -0.23
N VAL A 195 18.33 6.38 -0.72
CA VAL A 195 18.74 5.13 -0.05
C VAL A 195 20.25 5.09 0.17
N VAL A 196 21.02 5.39 -0.88
CA VAL A 196 22.49 5.40 -0.80
C VAL A 196 23.00 6.42 0.21
N ARG A 197 22.36 7.59 0.30
CA ARG A 197 22.69 8.61 1.31
C ARG A 197 22.42 8.15 2.74
N MET A 198 21.29 7.44 2.95
CA MET A 198 20.96 6.87 4.27
C MET A 198 21.95 5.77 4.66
N GLU A 199 22.24 4.85 3.75
CA GLU A 199 23.19 3.76 3.99
C GLU A 199 24.60 4.27 4.29
N ARG A 200 25.07 5.29 3.58
CA ARG A 200 26.35 5.96 3.91
C ARG A 200 26.39 6.58 5.31
N ALA A 201 25.24 6.91 5.83
CA ALA A 201 25.10 7.40 7.21
C ALA A 201 24.84 6.27 8.23
N HIS A 202 25.06 5.00 7.86
CA HIS A 202 24.78 3.81 8.67
C HIS A 202 23.32 3.65 9.08
N ILE A 203 22.39 4.21 8.28
CA ILE A 203 20.95 4.05 8.46
C ILE A 203 20.47 3.00 7.46
N ARG A 204 19.95 1.87 7.94
CA ARG A 204 19.36 0.86 7.06
C ARG A 204 18.07 1.41 6.47
N CYS A 205 18.04 1.59 5.15
CA CYS A 205 16.92 2.20 4.45
C CYS A 205 16.37 1.27 3.38
N ILE A 206 15.08 0.93 3.48
CA ILE A 206 14.42 0.00 2.55
C ILE A 206 13.19 0.67 1.93
N PRO A 207 13.16 0.84 0.59
CA PRO A 207 11.93 1.23 -0.09
C PRO A 207 10.96 0.05 -0.09
N PHE A 208 9.76 0.28 0.43
CA PHE A 208 8.66 -0.67 0.33
C PHE A 208 7.98 -0.49 -1.02
N ASN A 209 7.58 -1.59 -1.65
CA ASN A 209 6.89 -1.62 -2.94
C ASN A 209 7.62 -0.78 -4.02
N PRO A 210 8.88 -1.11 -4.37
CA PRO A 210 9.70 -0.30 -5.26
C PRO A 210 9.05 -0.15 -6.62
N VAL A 211 9.00 1.08 -7.12
CA VAL A 211 8.44 1.43 -8.42
C VAL A 211 9.41 0.99 -9.52
N VAL A 212 9.08 -0.12 -10.19
CA VAL A 212 9.80 -0.57 -11.38
C VAL A 212 9.02 -0.06 -12.60
N PRO A 213 9.56 0.86 -13.41
CA PRO A 213 8.90 1.34 -14.62
C PRO A 213 8.49 0.15 -15.51
N LEU A 214 7.25 0.11 -15.99
CA LEU A 214 6.62 -0.95 -16.78
C LEU A 214 6.16 -2.21 -16.02
N LEU A 215 6.74 -2.59 -14.89
CA LEU A 215 6.34 -3.79 -14.13
C LEU A 215 5.39 -3.46 -12.97
N SER A 216 5.49 -2.27 -12.39
CA SER A 216 4.62 -1.84 -11.29
C SER A 216 3.17 -1.55 -11.72
N LEU A 217 2.91 -1.43 -13.02
CA LEU A 217 1.57 -1.29 -13.58
C LEU A 217 0.84 -2.63 -13.79
N VAL A 218 1.56 -3.74 -13.71
CA VAL A 218 1.05 -5.11 -13.99
C VAL A 218 1.06 -6.01 -12.74
N MET A 219 1.68 -5.57 -11.65
CA MET A 219 1.69 -6.25 -10.35
C MET A 219 0.64 -5.68 -9.39
#